data_9155fa8858681002989de30380a5a426
#
_entry.id   9155fa8858681002989de30380a5a426
#
_cell.length_a   1.000
_cell.length_b   1.000
_cell.length_c   1.000
_cell.angle_alpha   90.00
_cell.angle_beta   90.00
_cell.angle_gamma   90.00
#
_symmetry.space_group_name_H-M   'P 1'
#
loop_
_entity.id
_entity.type
_entity.pdbx_description
1 polymer ?
#
loop_
_entity_poly.entity_id
_entity_poly.type
_entity_poly.pdbx_seq_one_letter_code
_entity_poly.pdbx_strand_id
1 'polypeptide(L)' 'GDFRTLWIQRINAATRENGMTYNRFIQGLKSAGVVIDRRMLSEIATNDQATFKKLVEIARTNLKTK' A
#
# COMPACT_ATOMS: atom_id res chain seq x y z
N GLY A 1 -6.69 4.31 19.72
CA GLY A 1 -5.92 3.76 18.63
C GLY A 1 -6.61 3.84 17.29
N ASP A 2 -7.45 4.80 17.16
CA ASP A 2 -8.35 4.77 16.02
C ASP A 2 -7.75 5.31 14.76
N PHE A 3 -6.72 6.13 14.89
CA PHE A 3 -6.06 6.64 13.69
C PHE A 3 -5.42 5.52 12.90
N ARG A 4 -4.78 4.60 13.61
CA ARG A 4 -4.11 3.48 12.94
C ARG A 4 -5.13 2.65 12.15
N THR A 5 -6.27 2.38 12.74
CA THR A 5 -7.30 1.61 12.07
C THR A 5 -7.80 2.35 10.82
N LEU A 6 -7.97 3.66 10.93
CA LEU A 6 -8.42 4.45 9.79
C LEU A 6 -7.40 4.41 8.66
N TRP A 7 -6.13 4.55 9.00
CA TRP A 7 -5.09 4.48 7.97
C TRP A 7 -5.10 3.14 7.25
N ILE A 8 -5.21 2.06 8.03
CA ILE A 8 -5.22 0.73 7.46
C ILE A 8 -6.43 0.53 6.59
N GLN A 9 -7.59 1.01 7.00
CA GLN A 9 -8.79 0.88 6.21
C GLN A 9 -8.67 1.61 4.87
N ARG A 10 -8.11 2.80 4.88
CA ARG A 10 -7.93 3.55 3.65
C ARG A 10 -6.96 2.87 2.72
N ILE A 11 -5.83 2.41 3.26
CA ILE A 11 -4.85 1.71 2.45
C ILE A 11 -5.44 0.43 1.90
N ASN A 12 -6.16 -0.30 2.72
CA ASN A 12 -6.77 -1.56 2.31
C ASN A 12 -7.76 -1.35 1.16
N ALA A 13 -8.59 -0.33 1.27
CA ALA A 13 -9.56 -0.05 0.21
C ALA A 13 -8.84 0.28 -1.10
N ALA A 14 -7.79 1.08 -1.02
CA ALA A 14 -7.06 1.46 -2.22
C ALA A 14 -6.33 0.26 -2.84
N THR A 15 -5.75 -0.60 -2.01
CA THR A 15 -5.06 -1.78 -2.56
C THR A 15 -6.05 -2.74 -3.20
N ARG A 16 -7.23 -2.88 -2.63
CA ARG A 16 -8.24 -3.76 -3.20
C ARG A 16 -8.71 -3.25 -4.55
N GLU A 17 -8.83 -1.94 -4.68
CA GLU A 17 -9.19 -1.37 -5.97
C GLU A 17 -8.15 -1.68 -7.03
N ASN A 18 -6.94 -1.91 -6.61
CA ASN A 18 -5.85 -2.26 -7.51
C ASN A 18 -5.60 -3.76 -7.56
N GLY A 19 -6.49 -4.55 -6.97
CA GLY A 19 -6.41 -5.99 -7.08
C GLY A 19 -5.40 -6.64 -6.16
N MET A 20 -5.12 -6.02 -5.03
CA MET A 20 -4.12 -6.53 -4.09
C MET A 20 -4.64 -6.42 -2.66
N THR A 21 -4.17 -7.29 -1.77
CA THR A 21 -4.52 -7.19 -0.37
C THR A 21 -3.54 -6.30 0.36
N TYR A 22 -3.98 -5.76 1.49
CA TYR A 22 -3.13 -4.89 2.28
C TYR A 22 -1.84 -5.61 2.70
N ASN A 23 -1.96 -6.83 3.17
CA ASN A 23 -0.79 -7.57 3.65
C ASN A 23 0.23 -7.77 2.54
N ARG A 24 -0.24 -8.14 1.35
CA ARG A 24 0.66 -8.33 0.24
C ARG A 24 1.30 -7.03 -0.20
N PHE A 25 0.53 -5.96 -0.17
CA PHE A 25 1.04 -4.65 -0.55
C PHE A 25 2.19 -4.25 0.38
N ILE A 26 1.97 -4.36 1.69
CA ILE A 26 3.01 -4.00 2.66
C ILE A 26 4.23 -4.91 2.50
N GLN A 27 3.99 -6.19 2.33
CA GLN A 27 5.09 -7.14 2.18
C GLN A 27 5.90 -6.85 0.93
N GLY A 28 5.22 -6.54 -0.17
CA GLY A 28 5.91 -6.23 -1.41
C GLY A 28 6.75 -4.97 -1.30
N LEU A 29 6.23 -3.96 -0.61
CA LEU A 29 7.00 -2.74 -0.42
C LEU A 29 8.24 -3.00 0.41
N LYS A 30 8.13 -3.81 1.44
CA LYS A 30 9.29 -4.17 2.26
C LYS A 30 10.33 -4.92 1.43
N SER A 31 9.87 -5.84 0.60
CA SER A 31 10.77 -6.58 -0.27
C SER A 31 11.48 -5.68 -1.26
N ALA A 32 10.81 -4.61 -1.67
CA ALA A 32 11.40 -3.67 -2.60
C ALA A 32 12.32 -2.66 -1.92
N GLY A 33 12.37 -2.69 -0.59
CA GLY A 33 13.19 -1.74 0.14
C GLY A 33 12.54 -0.38 0.31
N VAL A 34 11.24 -0.28 0.11
CA VAL A 34 10.52 0.96 0.26
C VAL A 34 10.12 1.15 1.71
N VAL A 35 10.58 2.23 2.32
CA VAL A 35 10.29 2.50 3.73
C VAL A 35 9.32 3.66 3.82
N ILE A 36 8.06 3.35 3.97
CA ILE A 36 7.00 4.35 4.08
C ILE A 36 6.08 3.91 5.22
N ASP A 37 5.72 4.84 6.10
CA ASP A 37 4.84 4.48 7.19
C ASP A 37 3.38 4.53 6.73
N ARG A 38 2.51 4.00 7.59
CA ARG A 38 1.09 3.87 7.25
C ARG A 38 0.43 5.21 7.04
N ARG A 39 0.85 6.20 7.79
CA ARG A 39 0.26 7.53 7.67
C ARG A 39 0.51 8.09 6.27
N MET A 40 1.75 7.98 5.80
CA MET A 40 2.08 8.48 4.47
C MET A 40 1.34 7.70 3.40
N LEU A 41 1.25 6.39 3.55
CA LEU A 41 0.53 5.58 2.59
C LEU A 41 -0.95 5.97 2.54
N SER A 42 -1.53 6.24 3.69
CA SER A 42 -2.92 6.64 3.76
C SER A 42 -3.14 7.98 3.04
N GLU A 43 -2.23 8.90 3.24
CA GLU A 43 -2.34 10.20 2.58
C GLU A 43 -2.21 10.06 1.07
N ILE A 44 -1.27 9.24 0.64
CA ILE A 44 -1.09 9.01 -0.80
C ILE A 44 -2.33 8.35 -1.38
N ALA A 45 -2.87 7.38 -0.67
CA ALA A 45 -4.06 6.68 -1.15
C ALA A 45 -5.25 7.61 -1.30
N THR A 46 -5.31 8.64 -0.48
CA THR A 46 -6.42 9.59 -0.51
C THR A 46 -6.17 10.74 -1.48
N ASN A 47 -4.96 11.28 -1.46
CA ASN A 47 -4.68 12.53 -2.17
C ASN A 47 -3.91 12.35 -3.47
N ASP A 48 -3.24 11.22 -3.65
CA ASP A 48 -2.38 11.03 -4.81
C ASP A 48 -2.47 9.59 -5.28
N GLN A 49 -3.60 9.27 -5.88
CA GLN A 49 -3.85 7.90 -6.29
C GLN A 49 -2.89 7.45 -7.38
N ALA A 50 -2.40 8.36 -8.18
CA ALA A 50 -1.45 8.00 -9.22
C ALA A 50 -0.16 7.45 -8.62
N THR A 51 0.34 8.11 -7.58
CA THR A 51 1.53 7.63 -6.89
C THR A 51 1.25 6.31 -6.18
N PHE A 52 0.09 6.20 -5.57
CA PHE A 52 -0.28 4.98 -4.89
C PHE A 52 -0.29 3.80 -5.86
N LYS A 53 -0.80 4.03 -7.05
CA LYS A 53 -0.84 2.99 -8.07
C LYS A 53 0.56 2.53 -8.44
N LYS A 54 1.50 3.46 -8.52
CA LYS A 54 2.89 3.10 -8.79
C LYS A 54 3.45 2.24 -7.67
N LEU A 55 3.12 2.56 -6.43
CA LEU A 55 3.57 1.76 -5.30
C LEU A 55 2.99 0.35 -5.37
N VAL A 56 1.74 0.23 -5.75
CA VAL A 56 1.11 -1.08 -5.90
C VAL A 56 1.85 -1.90 -6.95
N GLU A 57 2.25 -1.27 -8.04
CA GLU A 57 2.97 -1.98 -9.08
C GLU A 57 4.34 -2.44 -8.60
N ILE A 58 5.02 -1.59 -7.84
CA ILE A 58 6.30 -1.96 -7.26
C ILE A 58 6.13 -3.17 -6.34
N ALA A 59 5.11 -3.12 -5.49
CA ALA A 59 4.86 -4.22 -4.57
C ALA A 59 4.53 -5.50 -5.32
N ARG A 60 3.71 -5.38 -6.36
CA ARG A 60 3.33 -6.55 -7.14
C ARG A 60 4.53 -7.21 -7.79
N THR A 61 5.41 -6.39 -8.36
CA THR A 61 6.60 -6.90 -9.01
C THR A 61 7.47 -7.66 -8.02
N ASN A 62 7.55 -7.19 -6.79
CA ASN A 62 8.40 -7.80 -5.80
C ASN A 62 7.77 -8.96 -5.07
N LEU A 63 6.50 -9.23 -5.31
CA LEU A 63 5.81 -10.36 -4.71
C LEU A 63 5.82 -11.59 -5.60
N LYS A 64 6.19 -11.44 -6.83
CA LYS A 64 6.01 -12.52 -7.79
C LYS A 64 7.01 -13.64 -7.64
N THR A 65 7.92 -13.52 -6.73
CA THR A 65 8.96 -14.52 -6.58
C THR A 65 8.44 -15.84 -6.08
N LYS A 66 7.23 -15.93 -5.84
CA LYS A 66 6.72 -17.21 -5.41
C LYS A 66 5.48 -17.51 -6.02
#